data_b33f08c90299c7a367de32283d34415c
#
_entry.id   b33f08c90299c7a367de32283d34415c
#
_cell.length_a   1.000
_cell.length_b   1.000
_cell.length_c   1.000
_cell.angle_alpha   90.00
_cell.angle_beta   90.00
_cell.angle_gamma   90.00
#
_symmetry.space_group_name_H-M   'P 1'
#
loop_
_entity.id
_entity.type
_entity.pdbx_description
1 polymer ?
#
loop_
_entity_poly.entity_id
_entity_poly.type
_entity_poly.pdbx_seq_one_letter_code
_entity_poly.pdbx_strand_id
1 'polypeptide(L)'
;MLVGAPFALGQEPSGPPPKDTIFARKILMGAIDMNMDEIETMLAPNGKLDAAEAREHADTISIMLMSFPHMFPAGTNQWKLGADRDPATDTYASPDLWVNFADFYERASTASKFAQEASNAKRLDEFRRLIGQLRAACNSCHEKYMKTN
;
A
#
# COMPACT_ATOMS: atom_id res chain seq x y z
N MET A 1 17.65 15.97 -55.13
CA MET A 1 18.02 14.98 -54.07
C MET A 1 17.59 15.57 -52.72
N LEU A 2 16.52 15.04 -52.16
CA LEU A 2 16.02 15.42 -50.82
C LEU A 2 16.59 14.43 -49.85
N VAL A 3 17.51 14.89 -48.95
CA VAL A 3 18.07 14.12 -47.85
C VAL A 3 17.05 14.21 -46.71
N GLY A 4 16.33 13.09 -46.47
CA GLY A 4 15.43 12.98 -45.34
C GLY A 4 16.27 12.85 -44.05
N ALA A 5 16.08 13.78 -43.10
CA ALA A 5 16.63 13.66 -41.77
C ALA A 5 15.94 12.49 -41.04
N PRO A 6 16.68 11.64 -40.31
CA PRO A 6 16.04 10.62 -39.48
C PRO A 6 15.30 11.30 -38.32
N PHE A 7 14.01 10.99 -38.20
CA PHE A 7 13.26 11.30 -36.99
C PHE A 7 13.91 10.58 -35.82
N ALA A 8 14.54 11.30 -34.93
CA ALA A 8 14.94 10.79 -33.62
C ALA A 8 13.65 10.36 -32.88
N LEU A 9 13.42 9.07 -32.76
CA LEU A 9 12.43 8.51 -31.86
C LEU A 9 12.85 8.98 -30.45
N GLY A 10 12.10 9.95 -29.91
CA GLY A 10 12.30 10.42 -28.54
C GLY A 10 12.26 9.20 -27.61
N GLN A 11 13.31 9.00 -26.83
CA GLN A 11 13.26 8.03 -25.75
C GLN A 11 12.09 8.44 -24.86
N GLU A 12 11.14 7.52 -24.67
CA GLU A 12 10.12 7.64 -23.63
C GLU A 12 10.84 7.99 -22.32
N PRO A 13 10.37 9.00 -21.58
CA PRO A 13 11.00 9.34 -20.32
C PRO A 13 11.00 8.08 -19.45
N SER A 14 12.17 7.61 -19.05
CA SER A 14 12.28 6.52 -18.08
C SER A 14 11.52 6.93 -16.83
N GLY A 15 10.66 6.03 -16.30
CA GLY A 15 9.91 6.28 -15.07
C GLY A 15 10.84 6.68 -13.90
N PRO A 16 10.30 7.03 -12.73
CA PRO A 16 11.11 7.45 -11.60
C PRO A 16 12.14 6.40 -11.21
N PRO A 17 13.31 6.79 -10.68
CA PRO A 17 14.31 5.85 -10.20
C PRO A 17 13.73 4.82 -9.23
N PRO A 18 14.16 3.55 -9.27
CA PRO A 18 13.62 2.51 -8.39
C PRO A 18 13.63 2.88 -6.90
N LYS A 19 14.71 3.54 -6.43
CA LYS A 19 14.83 4.00 -5.04
C LYS A 19 13.72 5.00 -4.64
N ASP A 20 13.34 5.88 -5.56
CA ASP A 20 12.30 6.89 -5.29
C ASP A 20 10.92 6.23 -5.21
N THR A 21 10.66 5.24 -6.06
CA THR A 21 9.43 4.43 -6.01
C THR A 21 9.38 3.58 -4.74
N ILE A 22 10.50 2.97 -4.32
CA ILE A 22 10.58 2.23 -3.04
C ILE A 22 10.30 3.17 -1.87
N PHE A 23 10.91 4.35 -1.85
CA PHE A 23 10.67 5.35 -0.82
C PHE A 23 9.20 5.79 -0.78
N ALA A 24 8.63 6.11 -1.93
CA ALA A 24 7.23 6.55 -2.03
C ALA A 24 6.24 5.49 -1.51
N ARG A 25 6.42 4.21 -1.87
CA ARG A 25 5.53 3.15 -1.36
C ARG A 25 5.69 2.89 0.14
N LYS A 26 6.88 3.11 0.71
CA LYS A 26 7.09 3.05 2.16
C LYS A 26 6.36 4.18 2.88
N ILE A 27 6.43 5.39 2.35
CA ILE A 27 5.66 6.54 2.88
C ILE A 27 4.16 6.25 2.80
N LEU A 28 3.68 5.72 1.67
CA LEU A 28 2.26 5.39 1.50
C LEU A 28 1.81 4.32 2.49
N MET A 29 2.61 3.26 2.70
CA MET A 29 2.30 2.23 3.69
C MET A 29 2.32 2.78 5.12
N GLY A 30 3.27 3.65 5.45
CA GLY A 30 3.30 4.35 6.73
C GLY A 30 2.05 5.22 6.95
N ALA A 31 1.57 5.91 5.92
CA ALA A 31 0.34 6.69 5.99
C ALA A 31 -0.92 5.80 6.18
N ILE A 32 -0.96 4.63 5.54
CA ILE A 32 -2.03 3.64 5.78
C ILE A 32 -2.02 3.19 7.24
N ASP A 33 -0.85 2.86 7.77
CA ASP A 33 -0.68 2.41 9.16
C ASP A 33 -1.09 3.49 10.16
N MET A 34 -0.66 4.72 9.97
CA MET A 34 -1.09 5.87 10.81
C MET A 34 -2.62 6.04 10.84
N ASN A 35 -3.28 5.98 9.68
CA ASN A 35 -4.75 6.08 9.62
C ASN A 35 -5.42 4.90 10.32
N MET A 36 -4.84 3.71 10.23
CA MET A 36 -5.34 2.52 10.92
C MET A 36 -5.19 2.65 12.44
N ASP A 37 -4.05 3.13 12.92
CA ASP A 37 -3.77 3.37 14.34
C ASP A 37 -4.75 4.40 14.94
N GLU A 38 -5.08 5.46 14.22
CA GLU A 38 -6.09 6.45 14.68
C GLU A 38 -7.46 5.77 14.86
N ILE A 39 -7.91 4.98 13.88
CA ILE A 39 -9.17 4.23 14.00
C ILE A 39 -9.13 3.29 15.23
N GLU A 40 -8.07 2.52 15.37
CA GLU A 40 -7.94 1.54 16.46
C GLU A 40 -7.87 2.21 17.83
N THR A 41 -7.19 3.35 17.91
CA THR A 41 -7.15 4.19 19.12
C THR A 41 -8.54 4.70 19.50
N MET A 42 -9.33 5.19 18.54
CA MET A 42 -10.70 5.62 18.78
C MET A 42 -11.61 4.46 19.21
N LEU A 43 -11.37 3.26 18.69
CA LEU A 43 -12.16 2.05 18.98
C LEU A 43 -11.74 1.34 20.27
N ALA A 44 -10.61 1.69 20.85
CA ALA A 44 -10.11 1.09 22.09
C ALA A 44 -11.10 1.28 23.26
N PRO A 45 -11.06 0.43 24.32
CA PRO A 45 -12.00 0.52 25.44
C PRO A 45 -12.03 1.88 26.11
N ASN A 46 -10.89 2.58 26.17
CA ASN A 46 -10.77 3.93 26.72
C ASN A 46 -10.67 5.01 25.63
N GLY A 47 -10.91 4.64 24.37
CA GLY A 47 -10.86 5.55 23.24
C GLY A 47 -12.08 6.48 23.21
N LYS A 48 -11.89 7.65 22.64
CA LYS A 48 -12.97 8.58 22.34
C LYS A 48 -13.32 8.47 20.87
N LEU A 49 -14.43 7.79 20.57
CA LEU A 49 -14.87 7.61 19.20
C LEU A 49 -15.46 8.90 18.62
N ASP A 50 -14.82 9.41 17.55
CA ASP A 50 -15.48 10.27 16.58
C ASP A 50 -15.83 9.44 15.34
N ALA A 51 -17.11 9.18 15.15
CA ALA A 51 -17.56 8.27 14.08
C ALA A 51 -17.42 8.88 12.68
N ALA A 52 -17.41 10.19 12.54
CA ALA A 52 -17.18 10.86 11.27
C ALA A 52 -15.69 10.77 10.89
N GLU A 53 -14.81 11.15 11.79
CA GLU A 53 -13.36 11.09 11.63
C GLU A 53 -12.89 9.65 11.36
N ALA A 54 -13.37 8.67 12.12
CA ALA A 54 -13.03 7.26 11.90
C ALA A 54 -13.41 6.75 10.49
N ARG A 55 -14.55 7.22 9.94
CA ARG A 55 -14.94 6.88 8.56
C ARG A 55 -14.08 7.57 7.52
N GLU A 56 -13.65 8.81 7.76
CA GLU A 56 -12.72 9.53 6.87
C GLU A 56 -11.36 8.84 6.82
N HIS A 57 -10.84 8.36 7.94
CA HIS A 57 -9.63 7.54 7.97
C HIS A 57 -9.81 6.24 7.17
N ALA A 58 -10.94 5.55 7.31
CA ALA A 58 -11.21 4.33 6.56
C ALA A 58 -11.32 4.60 5.04
N ASP A 59 -11.96 5.69 4.62
CA ASP A 59 -12.02 6.10 3.21
C ASP A 59 -10.62 6.39 2.66
N THR A 60 -9.81 7.11 3.42
CA THR A 60 -8.42 7.42 3.07
C THR A 60 -7.59 6.14 2.88
N ILE A 61 -7.71 5.16 3.80
CA ILE A 61 -7.06 3.85 3.67
C ILE A 61 -7.50 3.14 2.39
N SER A 62 -8.80 3.17 2.07
CA SER A 62 -9.34 2.54 0.86
C SER A 62 -8.68 3.06 -0.41
N ILE A 63 -8.58 4.38 -0.56
CA ILE A 63 -7.97 5.04 -1.72
C ILE A 63 -6.48 4.71 -1.80
N MET A 64 -5.76 4.77 -0.68
CA MET A 64 -4.34 4.46 -0.63
C MET A 64 -4.05 3.00 -1.00
N LEU A 65 -4.85 2.04 -0.51
CA LEU A 65 -4.72 0.62 -0.84
C LEU A 65 -5.03 0.33 -2.31
N MET A 66 -5.97 1.05 -2.93
CA MET A 66 -6.21 0.96 -4.37
C MET A 66 -5.00 1.36 -5.20
N SER A 67 -4.26 2.37 -4.75
CA SER A 67 -3.09 2.89 -5.45
C SER A 67 -1.83 2.07 -5.22
N PHE A 68 -1.74 1.40 -4.09
CA PHE A 68 -0.52 0.74 -3.59
C PHE A 68 0.06 -0.32 -4.55
N PRO A 69 -0.72 -1.25 -5.15
CA PRO A 69 -0.17 -2.27 -6.05
C PRO A 69 0.52 -1.71 -7.30
N HIS A 70 0.22 -0.49 -7.69
CA HIS A 70 0.82 0.16 -8.85
C HIS A 70 2.25 0.67 -8.61
N MET A 71 2.76 0.55 -7.37
CA MET A 71 4.08 1.03 -6.98
C MET A 71 5.15 -0.08 -6.97
N PHE A 72 4.95 -1.16 -7.76
CA PHE A 72 5.84 -2.33 -7.80
C PHE A 72 6.38 -2.66 -9.19
N PRO A 73 6.96 -1.68 -9.93
CA PRO A 73 7.65 -2.01 -11.18
C PRO A 73 8.81 -2.98 -10.92
N ALA A 74 9.15 -3.80 -11.92
CA ALA A 74 10.15 -4.87 -11.81
C ALA A 74 11.51 -4.40 -11.24
N GLY A 75 11.95 -3.20 -11.60
CA GLY A 75 13.21 -2.62 -11.09
C GLY A 75 13.23 -2.35 -9.59
N THR A 76 12.09 -2.40 -8.90
CA THR A 76 11.98 -2.20 -7.45
C THR A 76 12.01 -3.51 -6.64
N ASN A 77 12.22 -4.65 -7.31
CA ASN A 77 12.45 -5.94 -6.67
C ASN A 77 13.90 -6.01 -6.16
N GLN A 78 14.18 -5.37 -5.03
CA GLN A 78 15.55 -5.14 -4.54
C GLN A 78 15.77 -5.65 -3.11
N TRP A 79 14.90 -6.52 -2.59
CA TRP A 79 15.10 -7.11 -1.27
C TRP A 79 16.40 -7.91 -1.21
N LYS A 80 17.19 -7.72 -0.14
CA LYS A 80 18.45 -8.44 0.10
C LYS A 80 18.52 -8.90 1.55
N LEU A 81 18.99 -10.14 1.74
CA LEU A 81 19.24 -10.70 3.07
C LEU A 81 20.53 -10.12 3.64
N GLY A 82 20.52 -9.74 4.93
CA GLY A 82 21.71 -9.49 5.74
C GLY A 82 22.57 -8.29 5.36
N ALA A 83 22.07 -7.35 4.56
CA ALA A 83 22.76 -6.11 4.26
C ALA A 83 22.59 -5.07 5.39
N ASP A 84 23.59 -4.21 5.59
CA ASP A 84 23.41 -2.95 6.30
C ASP A 84 22.27 -2.19 5.61
N ARG A 85 21.19 -1.94 6.35
CA ARG A 85 19.98 -1.40 5.75
C ARG A 85 19.96 0.11 5.82
N ASP A 86 19.64 0.72 4.69
CA ASP A 86 19.23 2.11 4.62
C ASP A 86 17.70 2.21 4.70
N PRO A 87 17.14 2.70 5.82
CA PRO A 87 15.69 2.78 5.99
C PRO A 87 14.97 3.58 4.90
N ALA A 88 15.67 4.48 4.22
CA ALA A 88 15.09 5.31 3.17
C ALA A 88 14.97 4.57 1.82
N THR A 89 15.90 3.69 1.50
CA THR A 89 16.02 3.08 0.16
C THR A 89 15.81 1.57 0.13
N ASP A 90 15.86 0.90 1.29
CA ASP A 90 15.68 -0.54 1.37
C ASP A 90 14.21 -0.94 1.34
N THR A 91 13.95 -2.08 0.70
CA THR A 91 12.61 -2.66 0.64
C THR A 91 12.49 -3.91 1.51
N TYR A 92 11.34 -4.05 2.16
CA TYR A 92 10.92 -5.29 2.82
C TYR A 92 10.00 -6.14 1.93
N ALA A 93 9.66 -5.67 0.73
CA ALA A 93 8.82 -6.42 -0.19
C ALA A 93 9.54 -7.69 -0.67
N SER A 94 8.95 -8.84 -0.38
CA SER A 94 9.49 -10.14 -0.80
C SER A 94 9.50 -10.26 -2.32
N PRO A 95 10.54 -10.87 -2.93
CA PRO A 95 10.54 -11.21 -4.36
C PRO A 95 9.33 -12.03 -4.80
N ASP A 96 8.73 -12.81 -3.88
CA ASP A 96 7.52 -13.60 -4.15
C ASP A 96 6.32 -12.76 -4.58
N LEU A 97 6.31 -11.46 -4.22
CA LEU A 97 5.28 -10.52 -4.64
C LEU A 97 5.22 -10.40 -6.16
N TRP A 98 6.36 -10.30 -6.84
CA TRP A 98 6.41 -10.17 -8.30
C TRP A 98 6.05 -11.48 -9.01
N VAL A 99 6.36 -12.63 -8.41
CA VAL A 99 5.99 -13.95 -8.93
C VAL A 99 4.48 -14.19 -8.80
N ASN A 100 3.87 -13.71 -7.71
CA ASN A 100 2.45 -13.89 -7.37
C ASN A 100 1.67 -12.58 -7.43
N PHE A 101 1.97 -11.71 -8.38
CA PHE A 101 1.43 -10.33 -8.40
C PHE A 101 -0.10 -10.29 -8.44
N ALA A 102 -0.74 -11.24 -9.11
CA ALA A 102 -2.21 -11.32 -9.16
C ALA A 102 -2.81 -11.54 -7.75
N ASP A 103 -2.25 -12.45 -6.94
CA ASP A 103 -2.67 -12.66 -5.54
C ASP A 103 -2.38 -11.44 -4.67
N PHE A 104 -1.22 -10.80 -4.84
CA PHE A 104 -0.89 -9.56 -4.14
C PHE A 104 -1.90 -8.45 -4.46
N TYR A 105 -2.22 -8.25 -5.74
CA TYR A 105 -3.19 -7.26 -6.19
C TYR A 105 -4.59 -7.54 -5.61
N GLU A 106 -5.03 -8.78 -5.63
CA GLU A 106 -6.33 -9.19 -5.08
C GLU A 106 -6.41 -8.94 -3.58
N ARG A 107 -5.35 -9.21 -2.81
CA ARG A 107 -5.27 -8.92 -1.37
C ARG A 107 -5.39 -7.43 -1.09
N ALA A 108 -4.67 -6.59 -1.81
CA ALA A 108 -4.76 -5.14 -1.67
C ALA A 108 -6.17 -4.63 -2.03
N SER A 109 -6.77 -5.16 -3.10
CA SER A 109 -8.14 -4.83 -3.51
C SER A 109 -9.17 -5.25 -2.46
N THR A 110 -9.01 -6.42 -1.86
CA THR A 110 -9.89 -6.92 -0.79
C THR A 110 -9.79 -6.04 0.46
N ALA A 111 -8.58 -5.69 0.87
CA ALA A 111 -8.38 -4.77 1.99
C ALA A 111 -8.98 -3.39 1.70
N SER A 112 -8.79 -2.85 0.49
CA SER A 112 -9.42 -1.61 0.05
C SER A 112 -10.95 -1.65 0.15
N LYS A 113 -11.58 -2.77 -0.24
CA LYS A 113 -13.04 -2.95 -0.12
C LYS A 113 -13.50 -2.94 1.33
N PHE A 114 -12.82 -3.63 2.24
CA PHE A 114 -13.17 -3.58 3.67
C PHE A 114 -13.09 -2.16 4.22
N ALA A 115 -12.07 -1.41 3.86
CA ALA A 115 -11.93 -0.02 4.25
C ALA A 115 -13.06 0.86 3.67
N GLN A 116 -13.41 0.68 2.39
CA GLN A 116 -14.50 1.39 1.74
C GLN A 116 -15.87 1.06 2.36
N GLU A 117 -16.13 -0.21 2.62
CA GLU A 117 -17.37 -0.64 3.29
C GLU A 117 -17.45 -0.06 4.70
N ALA A 118 -16.32 -0.03 5.44
CA ALA A 118 -16.26 0.59 6.75
C ALA A 118 -16.58 2.09 6.69
N SER A 119 -16.02 2.83 5.73
CA SER A 119 -16.31 4.26 5.56
C SER A 119 -17.80 4.55 5.31
N ASN A 120 -18.51 3.60 4.72
CA ASN A 120 -19.94 3.69 4.41
C ASN A 120 -20.84 3.05 5.47
N ALA A 121 -20.30 2.37 6.47
CA ALA A 121 -21.06 1.68 7.50
C ALA A 121 -21.93 2.67 8.31
N LYS A 122 -23.20 2.33 8.48
CA LYS A 122 -24.17 3.16 9.22
C LYS A 122 -24.20 2.83 10.70
N ARG A 123 -23.81 1.63 11.06
CA ARG A 123 -23.84 1.08 12.41
C ARG A 123 -22.43 0.89 12.94
N LEU A 124 -22.24 1.15 14.23
CA LEU A 124 -20.93 1.02 14.87
C LEU A 124 -20.45 -0.45 14.94
N ASP A 125 -21.34 -1.40 15.18
CA ASP A 125 -20.97 -2.81 15.22
C ASP A 125 -20.50 -3.31 13.85
N GLU A 126 -21.14 -2.87 12.77
CA GLU A 126 -20.70 -3.15 11.40
C GLU A 126 -19.33 -2.50 11.10
N PHE A 127 -19.16 -1.24 11.48
CA PHE A 127 -17.86 -0.55 11.33
C PHE A 127 -16.75 -1.31 12.06
N ARG A 128 -16.94 -1.66 13.32
CA ARG A 128 -15.95 -2.43 14.11
C ARG A 128 -15.60 -3.77 13.47
N ARG A 129 -16.60 -4.50 12.96
CA ARG A 129 -16.38 -5.77 12.27
C ARG A 129 -15.54 -5.59 11.02
N LEU A 130 -15.85 -4.59 10.20
CA LEU A 130 -15.13 -4.30 8.95
C LEU A 130 -13.69 -3.84 9.21
N ILE A 131 -13.45 -3.03 10.23
CA ILE A 131 -12.08 -2.66 10.63
C ILE A 131 -11.29 -3.88 11.10
N GLY A 132 -11.91 -4.80 11.84
CA GLY A 132 -11.28 -6.07 12.21
C GLY A 132 -10.91 -6.93 10.99
N GLN A 133 -11.76 -6.98 9.97
CA GLN A 133 -11.48 -7.66 8.70
C GLN A 133 -10.38 -6.98 7.91
N LEU A 134 -10.35 -5.65 7.88
CA LEU A 134 -9.29 -4.86 7.27
C LEU A 134 -7.93 -5.16 7.94
N ARG A 135 -7.85 -5.12 9.27
CA ARG A 135 -6.61 -5.44 10.00
C ARG A 135 -6.13 -6.87 9.72
N ALA A 136 -7.04 -7.83 9.71
CA ALA A 136 -6.71 -9.21 9.36
C ALA A 136 -6.18 -9.34 7.92
N ALA A 137 -6.74 -8.61 6.96
CA ALA A 137 -6.27 -8.57 5.59
C ALA A 137 -4.85 -7.95 5.49
N CYS A 138 -4.59 -6.87 6.23
CA CYS A 138 -3.25 -6.27 6.31
C CYS A 138 -2.21 -7.27 6.85
N ASN A 139 -2.51 -7.93 7.95
CA ASN A 139 -1.62 -8.91 8.57
C ASN A 139 -1.32 -10.09 7.62
N SER A 140 -2.35 -10.63 6.98
CA SER A 140 -2.21 -11.74 6.03
C SER A 140 -1.37 -11.37 4.79
N CYS A 141 -1.48 -10.13 4.31
CA CYS A 141 -0.66 -9.65 3.20
C CYS A 141 0.80 -9.48 3.64
N HIS A 142 1.05 -8.86 4.79
CA HIS A 142 2.39 -8.67 5.34
C HIS A 142 3.09 -10.00 5.63
N GLU A 143 2.39 -10.96 6.22
CA GLU A 143 2.93 -12.29 6.49
C GLU A 143 3.45 -12.99 5.22
N LYS A 144 2.76 -12.79 4.09
CA LYS A 144 3.12 -13.42 2.83
C LYS A 144 4.17 -12.65 2.03
N TYR A 145 4.06 -11.34 1.98
CA TYR A 145 4.80 -10.49 1.05
C TYR A 145 5.80 -9.53 1.69
N MET A 146 5.93 -9.52 2.99
CA MET A 146 6.93 -8.73 3.70
C MET A 146 7.98 -9.63 4.35
N LYS A 147 9.24 -9.38 4.04
CA LYS A 147 10.38 -10.07 4.68
C LYS A 147 11.12 -9.08 5.57
N THR A 148 10.95 -9.24 6.86
CA THR A 148 11.86 -8.72 7.88
C THR A 148 12.91 -9.78 8.11
N ASN A 149 14.18 -9.42 8.17
CA ASN A 149 15.32 -10.37 8.32
C ASN A 149 15.09 -11.43 9.37
#